data_adc0439d90e9b4682f4c9362ab43e0b1
#
_entry.id   adc0439d90e9b4682f4c9362ab43e0b1
#
_cell.length_a   1.000
_cell.length_b   1.000
_cell.length_c   1.000
_cell.angle_alpha   90.00
_cell.angle_beta   90.00
_cell.angle_gamma   90.00
#
_symmetry.space_group_name_H-M   'P 1'
#
loop_
_entity.id
_entity.type
_entity.pdbx_description
1 polymer ?
#
loop_
_entity_poly.entity_id
_entity_poly.type
_entity_poly.pdbx_seq_one_letter_code
_entity_poly.pdbx_strand_id
1 'polypeptide(L)'
;MEWLWIAVATCMLTSCSVKGNDWWWEYEEGIRHYSKEALNKEFPEKTRPVSFKHPVFQCPDMSPSHSVPTSVELVKAADIKVIAALGDSLTTAIGANATTVLGIPIEFRHVSWSNLPGQTRHLIDTLRGYEGLNFEKDWKLLTILMGMNDICDYCKDKALFSVDNYIHYMTVSLEMLMNEVPRMIVNVVQILPMQTLREVQKPTPGCLLQRSFCSCLIEPEAKSRELQELVEVNLEFQKRLESLLYSDRFFRDDFAVVLQPFLKQADPPRLPNGKIDMTFFTHDCFHFTIKGHEELAKGLWNNMFQPEGGKMIVSSFSDPISLICPPMEQPYIFTRPIAAKSGQPPLQSGALSQAAYFLLLLLLVGLACLGLL
;
A
#
# COMPACT_ATOMS: atom_id res chain seq x y z
N MET A 1 9.05 10.50 62.41
CA MET A 1 8.13 10.60 61.25
C MET A 1 8.84 10.92 59.91
N GLU A 2 9.99 11.49 59.92
CA GLU A 2 10.76 11.82 58.64
C GLU A 2 11.32 10.59 57.93
N TRP A 3 11.67 9.52 58.63
CA TRP A 3 12.20 8.29 58.03
C TRP A 3 11.16 7.49 57.24
N LEU A 4 9.88 7.65 57.60
CA LEU A 4 8.80 6.97 56.91
C LEU A 4 8.52 7.54 55.54
N TRP A 5 8.69 8.84 55.37
CA TRP A 5 8.53 9.55 54.09
C TRP A 5 9.67 9.25 53.11
N ILE A 6 10.90 9.12 53.63
CA ILE A 6 12.05 8.75 52.79
C ILE A 6 11.92 7.32 52.29
N ALA A 7 11.46 6.38 53.13
CA ALA A 7 11.20 4.97 52.72
C ALA A 7 10.06 4.87 51.68
N VAL A 8 8.98 5.64 51.83
CA VAL A 8 7.87 5.67 50.88
C VAL A 8 8.27 6.35 49.59
N ALA A 9 9.03 7.44 49.63
CA ALA A 9 9.54 8.12 48.44
C ALA A 9 10.54 7.23 47.66
N THR A 10 11.43 6.52 48.40
CA THR A 10 12.37 5.58 47.75
C THR A 10 11.62 4.39 47.15
N CYS A 11 10.58 3.86 47.81
CA CYS A 11 9.76 2.77 47.30
C CYS A 11 8.93 3.20 46.05
N MET A 12 8.43 4.46 46.02
CA MET A 12 7.75 4.99 44.83
C MET A 12 8.72 5.26 43.66
N LEU A 13 9.93 5.72 43.97
CA LEU A 13 10.96 5.97 42.94
C LEU A 13 11.55 4.64 42.38
N THR A 14 11.61 3.60 43.19
CA THR A 14 12.09 2.29 42.74
C THR A 14 10.98 1.41 42.10
N SER A 15 9.71 1.67 42.42
CA SER A 15 8.58 0.95 41.79
C SER A 15 8.03 1.62 40.54
N CYS A 16 8.42 2.87 40.24
CA CYS A 16 8.11 3.51 38.96
C CYS A 16 9.21 3.36 37.88
N SER A 17 10.32 2.72 38.23
CA SER A 17 11.35 2.38 37.27
C SER A 17 11.28 0.91 36.97
N VAL A 18 10.94 0.61 35.72
CA VAL A 18 11.21 -0.67 35.05
C VAL A 18 10.29 -1.84 35.38
N LYS A 19 9.20 -1.97 34.65
CA LYS A 19 8.67 -3.27 34.22
C LYS A 19 8.01 -3.24 32.84
N GLY A 20 8.37 -2.30 31.98
CA GLY A 20 7.89 -2.23 30.60
C GLY A 20 8.87 -2.74 29.53
N ASN A 21 10.19 -2.73 29.83
CA ASN A 21 11.22 -2.95 28.82
C ASN A 21 12.08 -4.21 28.97
N ASP A 22 12.06 -4.90 30.10
CA ASP A 22 12.99 -6.02 30.33
C ASP A 22 12.71 -7.23 29.45
N TRP A 23 11.44 -7.57 29.21
CA TRP A 23 11.10 -8.68 28.33
C TRP A 23 11.49 -8.44 26.88
N TRP A 24 11.52 -7.17 26.44
CA TRP A 24 11.90 -6.78 25.07
C TRP A 24 13.41 -6.97 24.84
N TRP A 25 14.24 -6.58 25.79
CA TRP A 25 15.68 -6.83 25.75
C TRP A 25 16.03 -8.32 25.79
N GLU A 26 15.38 -9.08 26.67
CA GLU A 26 15.53 -10.53 26.73
C GLU A 26 15.07 -11.21 25.43
N TYR A 27 14.01 -10.70 24.83
CA TYR A 27 13.50 -11.20 23.54
C TYR A 27 14.42 -10.84 22.38
N GLU A 28 14.90 -9.58 22.27
CA GLU A 28 15.88 -9.19 21.27
C GLU A 28 17.22 -9.92 21.40
N GLU A 29 17.71 -10.09 22.62
CA GLU A 29 18.94 -10.82 22.89
C GLU A 29 18.78 -12.32 22.60
N GLY A 30 17.64 -12.89 22.92
CA GLY A 30 17.25 -14.25 22.55
C GLY A 30 17.18 -14.44 21.03
N ILE A 31 16.57 -13.52 20.29
CA ILE A 31 16.53 -13.56 18.83
C ILE A 31 17.91 -13.37 18.22
N ARG A 32 18.74 -12.43 18.71
CA ARG A 32 20.11 -12.24 18.23
C ARG A 32 20.98 -13.48 18.50
N HIS A 33 20.82 -14.10 19.64
CA HIS A 33 21.53 -15.33 19.98
C HIS A 33 21.05 -16.52 19.12
N TYR A 34 19.74 -16.69 18.97
CA TYR A 34 19.13 -17.74 18.17
C TYR A 34 19.43 -17.55 16.68
N SER A 35 19.35 -16.32 16.16
CA SER A 35 19.68 -16.06 14.75
C SER A 35 21.16 -16.28 14.43
N LYS A 36 22.08 -15.97 15.36
CA LYS A 36 23.50 -16.29 15.19
C LYS A 36 23.79 -17.81 15.24
N GLU A 37 23.14 -18.54 16.16
CA GLU A 37 23.31 -20.00 16.25
C GLU A 37 22.57 -20.74 15.14
N ALA A 38 21.36 -20.31 14.76
CA ALA A 38 20.59 -20.87 13.67
C ALA A 38 21.26 -20.59 12.31
N LEU A 39 21.75 -19.38 12.07
CA LEU A 39 22.54 -19.04 10.87
C LEU A 39 23.81 -19.90 10.76
N ASN A 40 24.43 -20.27 11.90
CA ASN A 40 25.64 -21.11 11.88
C ASN A 40 25.36 -22.61 11.81
N LYS A 41 24.15 -23.08 12.19
CA LYS A 41 23.81 -24.52 12.22
C LYS A 41 22.88 -24.98 11.09
N GLU A 42 21.98 -24.14 10.59
CA GLU A 42 20.95 -24.52 9.61
C GLU A 42 21.23 -24.06 8.17
N PHE A 43 22.21 -23.21 7.95
CA PHE A 43 22.61 -22.84 6.60
C PHE A 43 24.02 -23.33 6.32
N PRO A 44 24.18 -24.56 5.77
CA PRO A 44 25.39 -24.88 5.08
C PRO A 44 25.53 -23.82 3.97
N GLU A 45 26.68 -23.17 3.96
CA GLU A 45 27.12 -22.20 2.97
C GLU A 45 26.64 -22.61 1.57
N LYS A 46 25.88 -21.71 0.91
CA LYS A 46 25.31 -21.86 -0.43
C LYS A 46 23.97 -22.59 -0.56
N THR A 47 22.92 -22.10 0.08
CA THR A 47 21.65 -22.04 -0.67
C THR A 47 21.79 -20.91 -1.70
N ARG A 48 22.06 -21.29 -2.96
CA ARG A 48 21.92 -20.38 -4.09
C ARG A 48 20.56 -19.70 -3.94
N PRO A 49 20.46 -18.37 -4.13
CA PRO A 49 19.15 -17.71 -4.15
C PRO A 49 18.27 -18.53 -5.09
N VAL A 50 17.08 -18.93 -4.61
CA VAL A 50 16.12 -19.65 -5.44
C VAL A 50 15.93 -18.78 -6.66
N SER A 51 16.44 -19.22 -7.81
CA SER A 51 16.25 -18.52 -9.07
C SER A 51 14.77 -18.66 -9.40
N PHE A 52 13.97 -17.67 -9.01
CA PHE A 52 12.61 -17.56 -9.49
C PHE A 52 12.71 -17.35 -11.00
N LYS A 53 12.30 -18.38 -11.75
CA LYS A 53 12.06 -18.20 -13.18
C LYS A 53 10.78 -17.37 -13.31
N HIS A 54 10.93 -16.05 -13.26
CA HIS A 54 9.85 -15.18 -13.68
C HIS A 54 9.54 -15.47 -15.15
N PRO A 55 8.26 -15.58 -15.53
CA PRO A 55 7.90 -15.62 -16.94
C PRO A 55 8.52 -14.38 -17.59
N VAL A 56 9.11 -14.57 -18.77
CA VAL A 56 9.67 -13.45 -19.52
C VAL A 56 8.51 -12.51 -19.87
N PHE A 57 8.46 -11.38 -19.20
CA PHE A 57 7.50 -10.31 -19.52
C PHE A 57 8.13 -9.46 -20.62
N GLN A 58 7.56 -9.52 -21.81
CA GLN A 58 8.06 -8.80 -22.97
C GLN A 58 6.90 -8.15 -23.70
N CYS A 59 6.96 -6.84 -23.85
CA CYS A 59 6.00 -6.06 -24.60
C CYS A 59 6.56 -5.71 -25.99
N PRO A 60 5.68 -5.45 -26.99
CA PRO A 60 6.09 -5.13 -28.36
C PRO A 60 7.03 -3.92 -28.47
N ASP A 61 6.80 -2.88 -27.65
CA ASP A 61 7.71 -1.72 -27.56
C ASP A 61 8.12 -1.50 -26.10
N MET A 62 9.38 -1.76 -25.81
CA MET A 62 10.03 -1.53 -24.51
C MET A 62 11.13 -0.46 -24.65
N SER A 63 11.17 0.26 -25.76
CA SER A 63 12.19 1.29 -26.00
C SER A 63 11.85 2.60 -25.29
N PRO A 64 12.87 3.33 -24.80
CA PRO A 64 12.67 4.69 -24.30
C PRO A 64 12.28 5.65 -25.43
N SER A 65 11.83 6.83 -25.06
CA SER A 65 11.59 7.92 -25.98
C SER A 65 12.89 8.35 -26.68
N HIS A 66 12.81 8.87 -27.92
CA HIS A 66 14.01 9.34 -28.66
C HIS A 66 14.74 10.47 -27.95
N SER A 67 14.02 11.28 -27.19
CA SER A 67 14.58 12.33 -26.34
C SER A 67 13.89 12.29 -24.97
N VAL A 68 14.53 12.84 -23.94
CA VAL A 68 13.94 12.90 -22.60
C VAL A 68 12.61 13.66 -22.67
N PRO A 69 11.49 13.05 -22.24
CA PRO A 69 10.18 13.70 -22.26
C PRO A 69 10.19 15.02 -21.48
N THR A 70 9.52 16.03 -22.03
CA THR A 70 9.39 17.35 -21.39
C THR A 70 8.07 17.48 -20.61
N SER A 71 7.15 16.56 -20.80
CA SER A 71 5.87 16.52 -20.09
C SER A 71 5.67 15.18 -19.42
N VAL A 72 5.16 15.20 -18.20
CA VAL A 72 4.79 14.02 -17.40
C VAL A 72 3.80 13.09 -18.12
N GLU A 73 3.02 13.63 -19.05
CA GLU A 73 2.04 12.87 -19.84
C GLU A 73 2.66 12.06 -21.00
N LEU A 74 3.94 12.27 -21.30
CA LEU A 74 4.66 11.62 -22.40
C LEU A 74 5.75 10.65 -21.92
N VAL A 75 5.71 10.28 -20.62
CA VAL A 75 6.72 9.43 -20.01
C VAL A 75 6.36 7.97 -20.20
N LYS A 76 7.22 7.22 -20.88
CA LYS A 76 7.16 5.75 -20.97
C LYS A 76 7.83 5.12 -19.75
N ALA A 77 7.51 3.86 -19.43
CA ALA A 77 8.21 3.14 -18.38
C ALA A 77 9.74 3.10 -18.60
N ALA A 78 10.18 2.96 -19.84
CA ALA A 78 11.59 2.91 -20.19
C ALA A 78 12.34 4.26 -20.09
N ASP A 79 11.63 5.38 -19.94
CA ASP A 79 12.23 6.70 -19.69
C ASP A 79 12.62 6.89 -18.23
N ILE A 80 12.10 6.05 -17.32
CA ILE A 80 12.37 6.13 -15.89
C ILE A 80 13.80 5.68 -15.61
N LYS A 81 14.59 6.53 -14.95
CA LYS A 81 15.97 6.23 -14.57
C LYS A 81 16.12 5.71 -13.15
N VAL A 82 15.24 6.13 -12.25
CA VAL A 82 15.22 5.68 -10.84
C VAL A 82 13.80 5.34 -10.42
N ILE A 83 13.66 4.20 -9.76
CA ILE A 83 12.45 3.77 -9.08
C ILE A 83 12.71 3.82 -7.59
N ALA A 84 11.82 4.44 -6.84
CA ALA A 84 11.86 4.52 -5.38
C ALA A 84 10.53 4.07 -4.77
N ALA A 85 10.57 3.73 -3.49
CA ALA A 85 9.38 3.42 -2.72
C ALA A 85 9.48 4.03 -1.31
N LEU A 86 8.37 4.58 -0.83
CA LEU A 86 8.18 5.02 0.55
C LEU A 86 6.97 4.27 1.13
N GLY A 87 7.01 4.00 2.41
CA GLY A 87 5.89 3.32 3.05
C GLY A 87 6.28 2.61 4.34
N ASP A 88 5.50 1.62 4.68
CA ASP A 88 5.61 0.82 5.89
C ASP A 88 6.22 -0.58 5.63
N SER A 89 5.93 -1.52 6.51
CA SER A 89 6.41 -2.91 6.44
C SER A 89 6.00 -3.65 5.16
N LEU A 90 4.86 -3.32 4.55
CA LEU A 90 4.47 -3.91 3.26
C LEU A 90 5.38 -3.43 2.13
N THR A 91 5.72 -2.14 2.12
CA THR A 91 6.63 -1.56 1.12
C THR A 91 8.04 -2.17 1.20
N THR A 92 8.52 -2.47 2.42
CA THR A 92 9.81 -3.13 2.63
C THR A 92 9.78 -4.63 2.41
N ALA A 93 8.62 -5.22 2.10
CA ALA A 93 8.40 -6.64 1.91
C ALA A 93 8.89 -7.51 3.10
N ILE A 94 8.60 -7.04 4.32
CA ILE A 94 9.02 -7.73 5.55
C ILE A 94 8.57 -9.19 5.54
N GLY A 95 9.53 -10.08 5.74
CA GLY A 95 9.26 -11.51 5.85
C GLY A 95 8.88 -12.20 4.54
N ALA A 96 8.84 -11.52 3.39
CA ALA A 96 8.39 -12.10 2.12
C ALA A 96 9.12 -13.39 1.73
N ASN A 97 10.40 -13.49 2.08
CA ASN A 97 11.25 -14.69 1.85
C ASN A 97 11.56 -15.45 3.15
N ALA A 98 10.86 -15.17 4.24
CA ALA A 98 11.10 -15.83 5.52
C ALA A 98 10.54 -17.25 5.51
N THR A 99 11.38 -18.23 5.86
CA THR A 99 10.98 -19.64 5.99
C THR A 99 10.42 -19.97 7.38
N THR A 100 10.62 -19.07 8.34
CA THR A 100 10.14 -19.21 9.72
C THR A 100 9.70 -17.86 10.28
N VAL A 101 8.95 -17.88 11.40
CA VAL A 101 8.54 -16.65 12.12
C VAL A 101 9.75 -15.83 12.56
N LEU A 102 10.85 -16.47 12.93
CA LEU A 102 12.06 -15.81 13.40
C LEU A 102 12.81 -15.06 12.29
N GLY A 103 12.55 -15.40 11.03
CA GLY A 103 13.09 -14.69 9.88
C GLY A 103 12.35 -13.40 9.53
N ILE A 104 11.35 -13.00 10.32
CA ILE A 104 10.58 -11.78 10.09
C ILE A 104 11.14 -10.66 10.98
N PRO A 105 11.83 -9.63 10.41
CA PRO A 105 12.36 -8.52 11.20
C PRO A 105 11.22 -7.73 11.86
N ILE A 106 11.25 -7.62 13.16
CA ILE A 106 10.19 -6.94 13.94
C ILE A 106 10.38 -5.41 13.94
N GLU A 107 11.58 -4.95 13.68
CA GLU A 107 12.04 -3.57 13.85
C GLU A 107 11.33 -2.54 12.96
N PHE A 108 10.80 -2.95 11.80
CA PHE A 108 10.17 -2.05 10.82
C PHE A 108 8.65 -1.92 10.96
N ARG A 109 8.06 -2.33 12.08
CA ARG A 109 6.60 -2.44 12.24
C ARG A 109 5.92 -1.20 12.76
N HIS A 110 6.68 -0.27 13.32
CA HIS A 110 6.15 0.95 13.93
C HIS A 110 6.21 2.17 13.00
N VAL A 111 6.34 1.94 11.69
CA VAL A 111 6.37 3.03 10.72
C VAL A 111 4.93 3.44 10.41
N SER A 112 4.56 4.64 10.87
CA SER A 112 3.28 5.27 10.61
C SER A 112 3.41 6.42 9.60
N TRP A 113 2.29 6.98 9.15
CA TRP A 113 2.31 8.16 8.26
C TRP A 113 3.08 9.34 8.84
N SER A 114 3.17 9.49 10.16
CA SER A 114 3.95 10.56 10.79
C SER A 114 5.43 10.52 10.42
N ASN A 115 5.93 9.36 10.00
CA ASN A 115 7.29 9.16 9.51
C ASN A 115 7.45 9.52 8.03
N LEU A 116 6.35 9.66 7.26
CA LEU A 116 6.39 9.88 5.82
C LEU A 116 7.15 11.16 5.43
N PRO A 117 7.00 12.32 6.09
CA PRO A 117 7.82 13.49 5.79
C PRO A 117 9.32 13.25 6.01
N GLY A 118 9.70 12.50 7.05
CA GLY A 118 11.08 12.11 7.30
C GLY A 118 11.64 11.18 6.22
N GLN A 119 10.88 10.17 5.82
CA GLN A 119 11.22 9.29 4.69
C GLN A 119 11.37 10.10 3.41
N THR A 120 10.45 11.04 3.17
CA THR A 120 10.47 11.92 1.98
C THR A 120 11.73 12.77 1.97
N ARG A 121 12.12 13.38 3.09
CA ARG A 121 13.36 14.16 3.19
C ARG A 121 14.57 13.29 2.89
N HIS A 122 14.65 12.13 3.49
CA HIS A 122 15.74 11.18 3.24
C HIS A 122 15.81 10.75 1.75
N LEU A 123 14.67 10.50 1.11
CA LEU A 123 14.63 10.18 -0.32
C LEU A 123 15.15 11.34 -1.17
N ILE A 124 14.71 12.58 -0.91
CA ILE A 124 15.16 13.77 -1.66
C ILE A 124 16.68 13.92 -1.57
N ASP A 125 17.24 13.80 -0.36
CA ASP A 125 18.68 13.92 -0.12
C ASP A 125 19.45 12.76 -0.80
N THR A 126 18.91 11.55 -0.76
CA THR A 126 19.47 10.39 -1.46
C THR A 126 19.48 10.59 -2.98
N LEU A 127 18.37 11.06 -3.57
CA LEU A 127 18.28 11.31 -5.01
C LEU A 127 19.27 12.38 -5.49
N ARG A 128 19.48 13.44 -4.68
CA ARG A 128 20.46 14.50 -4.99
C ARG A 128 21.90 13.99 -4.98
N GLY A 129 22.20 13.06 -4.11
CA GLY A 129 23.54 12.47 -3.99
C GLY A 129 23.78 11.20 -4.81
N TYR A 130 22.76 10.67 -5.52
CA TYR A 130 22.87 9.40 -6.20
C TYR A 130 23.73 9.49 -7.47
N GLU A 131 24.88 8.82 -7.46
CA GLU A 131 25.77 8.77 -8.61
C GLU A 131 25.10 8.11 -9.83
N GLY A 132 25.25 8.72 -11.01
CA GLY A 132 24.66 8.22 -12.25
C GLY A 132 23.22 8.71 -12.52
N LEU A 133 22.61 9.46 -11.61
CA LEU A 133 21.35 10.17 -11.82
C LEU A 133 21.60 11.65 -12.13
N ASN A 134 21.09 12.13 -13.26
CA ASN A 134 20.95 13.56 -13.45
C ASN A 134 19.66 14.03 -12.76
N PHE A 135 19.81 14.56 -11.55
CA PHE A 135 18.68 14.93 -10.68
C PHE A 135 17.68 15.86 -11.40
N GLU A 136 18.15 16.80 -12.22
CA GLU A 136 17.31 17.78 -12.92
C GLU A 136 16.66 17.24 -14.20
N LYS A 137 17.29 16.25 -14.87
CA LYS A 137 16.89 15.85 -16.22
C LYS A 137 16.26 14.48 -16.30
N ASP A 138 16.60 13.57 -15.40
CA ASP A 138 16.13 12.19 -15.45
C ASP A 138 14.75 12.05 -14.82
N TRP A 139 13.89 11.22 -15.43
CA TRP A 139 12.59 10.89 -14.87
C TRP A 139 12.70 9.89 -13.74
N LYS A 140 11.94 10.12 -12.66
CA LYS A 140 11.91 9.33 -11.44
C LYS A 140 10.49 8.82 -11.21
N LEU A 141 10.36 7.60 -10.75
CA LEU A 141 9.09 6.99 -10.36
C LEU A 141 9.13 6.66 -8.87
N LEU A 142 8.21 7.20 -8.12
CA LEU A 142 8.04 6.89 -6.69
C LEU A 142 6.73 6.15 -6.48
N THR A 143 6.73 5.13 -5.64
CA THR A 143 5.51 4.49 -5.14
C THR A 143 5.40 4.70 -3.63
N ILE A 144 4.23 5.13 -3.16
CA ILE A 144 3.90 5.28 -1.75
C ILE A 144 2.76 4.31 -1.42
N LEU A 145 2.99 3.43 -0.45
CA LEU A 145 1.97 2.57 0.15
C LEU A 145 2.13 2.64 1.67
N MET A 146 1.17 3.31 2.34
CA MET A 146 1.22 3.58 3.77
C MET A 146 -0.18 3.82 4.33
N GLY A 147 -0.38 3.46 5.60
CA GLY A 147 -1.60 3.74 6.36
C GLY A 147 -2.22 2.51 7.04
N MET A 148 -1.79 1.29 6.70
CA MET A 148 -2.34 0.09 7.32
C MET A 148 -1.95 -0.02 8.81
N ASN A 149 -0.71 0.34 9.17
CA ASN A 149 -0.26 0.34 10.56
C ASN A 149 -1.06 1.31 11.43
N ASP A 150 -1.43 2.44 10.85
CA ASP A 150 -2.18 3.48 11.53
C ASP A 150 -3.60 3.04 11.85
N ILE A 151 -4.25 2.31 10.94
CA ILE A 151 -5.53 1.67 11.20
C ILE A 151 -5.37 0.59 12.30
N CYS A 152 -4.29 -0.19 12.25
CA CYS A 152 -3.99 -1.22 13.26
C CYS A 152 -3.79 -0.65 14.68
N ASP A 153 -3.35 0.60 14.78
CA ASP A 153 -3.06 1.29 16.04
C ASP A 153 -4.11 2.36 16.41
N TYR A 154 -5.12 2.57 15.58
CA TYR A 154 -6.14 3.61 15.76
C TYR A 154 -6.79 3.61 17.14
N CYS A 155 -7.12 2.46 17.70
CA CYS A 155 -7.73 2.36 19.02
C CYS A 155 -6.80 2.74 20.18
N LYS A 156 -5.49 2.76 19.95
CA LYS A 156 -4.47 3.13 20.97
C LYS A 156 -4.38 4.64 21.15
N ASP A 157 -4.48 5.39 20.04
CA ASP A 157 -4.51 6.85 20.04
C ASP A 157 -5.30 7.37 18.83
N LYS A 158 -6.60 7.58 19.02
CA LYS A 158 -7.51 8.04 17.94
C LYS A 158 -7.17 9.44 17.42
N ALA A 159 -6.56 10.28 18.23
CA ALA A 159 -6.17 11.62 17.81
C ALA A 159 -4.92 11.55 16.92
N LEU A 160 -3.90 10.84 17.37
CA LEU A 160 -2.68 10.63 16.59
C LEU A 160 -3.02 9.92 15.27
N PHE A 161 -3.73 8.81 15.28
CA PHE A 161 -4.06 7.99 14.13
C PHE A 161 -5.38 8.41 13.41
N SER A 162 -5.71 9.71 13.47
CA SER A 162 -6.89 10.26 12.81
C SER A 162 -6.72 10.38 11.29
N VAL A 163 -7.83 10.37 10.58
CA VAL A 163 -7.88 10.62 9.12
C VAL A 163 -7.27 11.98 8.77
N ASP A 164 -7.52 13.00 9.59
CA ASP A 164 -6.99 14.35 9.34
C ASP A 164 -5.45 14.39 9.41
N ASN A 165 -4.86 13.71 10.37
CA ASN A 165 -3.40 13.58 10.46
C ASN A 165 -2.84 12.79 9.27
N TYR A 166 -3.48 11.70 8.86
CA TYR A 166 -3.08 10.94 7.68
C TYR A 166 -3.01 11.83 6.44
N ILE A 167 -4.08 12.58 6.17
CA ILE A 167 -4.15 13.49 5.03
C ILE A 167 -3.16 14.65 5.17
N HIS A 168 -2.94 15.16 6.38
CA HIS A 168 -1.96 16.21 6.64
C HIS A 168 -0.54 15.76 6.26
N TYR A 169 -0.06 14.64 6.81
CA TYR A 169 1.31 14.16 6.55
C TYR A 169 1.51 13.69 5.10
N MET A 170 0.49 13.11 4.49
CA MET A 170 0.50 12.78 3.06
C MET A 170 0.66 14.08 2.24
N THR A 171 -0.14 15.10 2.54
CA THR A 171 -0.07 16.39 1.85
C THR A 171 1.29 17.04 1.99
N VAL A 172 1.84 17.13 3.21
CA VAL A 172 3.18 17.70 3.46
C VAL A 172 4.24 16.97 2.63
N SER A 173 4.21 15.65 2.61
CA SER A 173 5.19 14.83 1.89
C SER A 173 5.09 15.03 0.38
N LEU A 174 3.88 15.06 -0.17
CA LEU A 174 3.66 15.29 -1.60
C LEU A 174 4.06 16.71 -2.02
N GLU A 175 3.83 17.72 -1.17
CA GLU A 175 4.29 19.09 -1.42
C GLU A 175 5.81 19.21 -1.38
N MET A 176 6.50 18.53 -0.46
CA MET A 176 7.95 18.47 -0.44
C MET A 176 8.49 17.89 -1.75
N LEU A 177 7.95 16.77 -2.21
CA LEU A 177 8.35 16.15 -3.48
C LEU A 177 8.11 17.07 -4.66
N MET A 178 6.90 17.66 -4.75
CA MET A 178 6.53 18.56 -5.84
C MET A 178 7.41 19.81 -5.91
N ASN A 179 7.82 20.33 -4.78
CA ASN A 179 8.61 21.57 -4.72
C ASN A 179 10.10 21.34 -4.90
N GLU A 180 10.61 20.16 -4.59
CA GLU A 180 12.05 19.90 -4.51
C GLU A 180 12.58 18.88 -5.52
N VAL A 181 11.70 18.07 -6.15
CA VAL A 181 12.14 17.01 -7.06
C VAL A 181 11.53 17.20 -8.46
N PRO A 182 12.32 17.67 -9.44
CA PRO A 182 11.85 17.80 -10.80
C PRO A 182 11.70 16.42 -11.47
N ARG A 183 10.83 16.34 -12.47
CA ARG A 183 10.62 15.15 -13.31
C ARG A 183 10.33 13.89 -12.50
N MET A 184 9.22 13.93 -11.74
CA MET A 184 8.80 12.82 -10.90
C MET A 184 7.33 12.46 -11.13
N ILE A 185 7.06 11.17 -11.25
CA ILE A 185 5.73 10.58 -11.15
C ILE A 185 5.64 9.87 -9.81
N VAL A 186 4.60 10.17 -9.04
CA VAL A 186 4.35 9.55 -7.74
C VAL A 186 3.08 8.71 -7.83
N ASN A 187 3.21 7.40 -7.67
CA ASN A 187 2.08 6.50 -7.46
C ASN A 187 1.75 6.46 -5.98
N VAL A 188 0.52 6.80 -5.60
CA VAL A 188 0.01 6.54 -4.25
C VAL A 188 -0.97 5.39 -4.34
N VAL A 189 -0.61 4.27 -3.72
CA VAL A 189 -1.44 3.07 -3.73
C VAL A 189 -2.52 3.20 -2.67
N GLN A 190 -3.78 2.95 -3.06
CA GLN A 190 -4.91 2.96 -2.14
C GLN A 190 -4.75 1.85 -1.10
N ILE A 191 -5.03 2.15 0.16
CA ILE A 191 -5.00 1.15 1.22
C ILE A 191 -6.13 0.12 1.04
N LEU A 192 -5.86 -1.11 1.43
CA LEU A 192 -6.83 -2.21 1.35
C LEU A 192 -7.87 -2.15 2.50
N PRO A 193 -9.02 -2.82 2.35
CA PRO A 193 -9.99 -2.96 3.43
C PRO A 193 -9.44 -3.93 4.48
N MET A 194 -9.07 -3.39 5.65
CA MET A 194 -8.40 -4.17 6.70
C MET A 194 -9.29 -5.22 7.35
N GLN A 195 -10.61 -5.04 7.37
CA GLN A 195 -11.54 -5.92 8.06
C GLN A 195 -11.39 -7.40 7.66
N THR A 196 -11.19 -7.66 6.38
CA THR A 196 -11.13 -9.02 5.82
C THR A 196 -9.85 -9.77 6.20
N LEU A 197 -8.79 -9.06 6.63
CA LEU A 197 -7.59 -9.68 7.19
C LEU A 197 -7.86 -10.47 8.49
N ARG A 198 -8.98 -10.23 9.16
CA ARG A 198 -9.41 -11.03 10.33
C ARG A 198 -9.61 -12.51 9.99
N GLU A 199 -9.87 -12.82 8.72
CA GLU A 199 -10.06 -14.19 8.25
C GLU A 199 -8.72 -14.92 8.01
N VAL A 200 -7.61 -14.17 7.92
CA VAL A 200 -6.27 -14.70 7.68
C VAL A 200 -5.72 -15.24 9.01
N GLN A 201 -6.16 -16.44 9.39
CA GLN A 201 -5.84 -17.04 10.70
C GLN A 201 -5.40 -18.50 10.55
N LYS A 202 -4.37 -18.87 11.31
CA LYS A 202 -3.96 -20.26 11.58
C LYS A 202 -3.67 -20.42 13.07
N PRO A 203 -3.90 -21.60 13.66
CA PRO A 203 -3.55 -21.86 15.06
C PRO A 203 -2.03 -22.08 15.21
N THR A 204 -1.23 -21.12 14.80
CA THR A 204 0.23 -21.16 14.87
C THR A 204 0.75 -20.01 15.73
N PRO A 205 1.91 -20.16 16.41
CA PRO A 205 2.51 -19.07 17.16
C PRO A 205 2.73 -17.80 16.31
N GLY A 206 3.05 -17.97 15.02
CA GLY A 206 3.24 -16.83 14.11
C GLY A 206 1.98 -16.00 13.90
N CYS A 207 0.83 -16.64 13.70
CA CYS A 207 -0.43 -15.92 13.57
C CYS A 207 -0.86 -15.21 14.87
N LEU A 208 -0.37 -15.64 16.04
CA LEU A 208 -0.62 -14.93 17.29
C LEU A 208 0.07 -13.55 17.31
N LEU A 209 1.15 -13.38 16.55
CA LEU A 209 1.82 -12.09 16.41
C LEU A 209 0.91 -11.05 15.73
N GLN A 210 0.03 -11.45 14.82
CA GLN A 210 -0.95 -10.55 14.20
C GLN A 210 -1.75 -9.77 15.25
N ARG A 211 -2.09 -10.39 16.37
CA ARG A 211 -2.82 -9.74 17.48
C ARG A 211 -2.04 -8.61 18.12
N SER A 212 -0.72 -8.78 18.23
CA SER A 212 0.13 -7.72 18.79
C SER A 212 0.41 -6.60 17.78
N PHE A 213 0.35 -6.90 16.48
CA PHE A 213 0.62 -5.89 15.42
C PHE A 213 -0.61 -5.08 15.06
N CYS A 214 -1.78 -5.70 15.07
CA CYS A 214 -3.03 -5.10 14.67
C CYS A 214 -4.12 -5.40 15.70
N SER A 215 -3.86 -5.09 16.98
CA SER A 215 -4.77 -5.38 18.08
C SER A 215 -6.14 -4.73 17.87
N CYS A 216 -6.18 -3.48 17.40
CA CYS A 216 -7.43 -2.76 17.14
C CYS A 216 -8.32 -3.44 16.09
N LEU A 217 -7.74 -4.22 15.19
CA LEU A 217 -8.49 -4.99 14.21
C LEU A 217 -8.88 -6.39 14.76
N ILE A 218 -7.98 -7.06 15.45
CA ILE A 218 -8.10 -8.50 15.73
C ILE A 218 -8.81 -8.78 17.06
N GLU A 219 -8.62 -7.94 18.09
CA GLU A 219 -9.16 -8.17 19.44
C GLU A 219 -10.68 -7.91 19.55
N PRO A 220 -11.24 -6.86 18.90
CA PRO A 220 -12.67 -6.60 19.06
C PRO A 220 -13.55 -7.75 18.56
N GLU A 221 -14.70 -7.96 19.18
CA GLU A 221 -15.68 -8.92 18.70
C GLU A 221 -16.24 -8.55 17.32
N ALA A 222 -16.68 -9.55 16.55
CA ALA A 222 -17.08 -9.37 15.14
C ALA A 222 -18.22 -8.36 14.92
N LYS A 223 -19.05 -8.09 15.95
CA LYS A 223 -20.17 -7.14 15.87
C LYS A 223 -20.02 -5.99 16.86
N SER A 224 -18.83 -5.81 17.42
CA SER A 224 -18.58 -4.76 18.39
C SER A 224 -18.60 -3.36 17.72
N ARG A 225 -18.87 -2.35 18.54
CA ARG A 225 -18.84 -0.96 18.11
C ARG A 225 -17.43 -0.51 17.73
N GLU A 226 -16.44 -1.03 18.43
CA GLU A 226 -15.02 -0.72 18.21
C GLU A 226 -14.57 -1.19 16.83
N LEU A 227 -14.99 -2.39 16.41
CA LEU A 227 -14.69 -2.90 15.07
C LEU A 227 -15.42 -2.10 13.97
N GLN A 228 -16.70 -1.76 14.22
CA GLN A 228 -17.47 -0.94 13.26
C GLN A 228 -16.81 0.42 13.06
N GLU A 229 -16.41 1.09 14.14
CA GLU A 229 -15.70 2.37 14.07
C GLU A 229 -14.39 2.24 13.28
N LEU A 230 -13.61 1.17 13.51
CA LEU A 230 -12.36 0.94 12.77
C LEU A 230 -12.60 0.77 11.26
N VAL A 231 -13.65 0.05 10.88
CA VAL A 231 -14.04 -0.12 9.47
C VAL A 231 -14.46 1.21 8.86
N GLU A 232 -15.23 2.02 9.56
CA GLU A 232 -15.62 3.36 9.12
C GLU A 232 -14.40 4.26 8.93
N VAL A 233 -13.44 4.22 9.83
CA VAL A 233 -12.17 4.95 9.73
C VAL A 233 -11.38 4.49 8.51
N ASN A 234 -11.25 3.19 8.27
CA ASN A 234 -10.57 2.67 7.07
C ASN A 234 -11.22 3.21 5.77
N LEU A 235 -12.54 3.20 5.69
CA LEU A 235 -13.26 3.74 4.54
C LEU A 235 -13.08 5.25 4.40
N GLU A 236 -13.02 5.98 5.51
CA GLU A 236 -12.81 7.43 5.47
C GLU A 236 -11.36 7.77 5.07
N PHE A 237 -10.36 6.97 5.45
CA PHE A 237 -8.99 7.07 4.92
C PHE A 237 -8.99 6.96 3.39
N GLN A 238 -9.64 5.93 2.84
CA GLN A 238 -9.73 5.74 1.40
C GLN A 238 -10.38 6.93 0.71
N LYS A 239 -11.52 7.37 1.20
CA LYS A 239 -12.31 8.46 0.63
C LYS A 239 -11.58 9.80 0.67
N ARG A 240 -10.92 10.12 1.79
CA ARG A 240 -10.17 11.37 1.94
C ARG A 240 -8.90 11.39 1.09
N LEU A 241 -8.23 10.23 0.94
CA LEU A 241 -7.10 10.09 0.03
C LEU A 241 -7.54 10.31 -1.43
N GLU A 242 -8.65 9.72 -1.86
CA GLU A 242 -9.22 9.95 -3.19
C GLU A 242 -9.53 11.45 -3.41
N SER A 243 -10.18 12.09 -2.45
CA SER A 243 -10.51 13.52 -2.53
C SER A 243 -9.27 14.40 -2.65
N LEU A 244 -8.17 14.03 -1.98
CA LEU A 244 -6.89 14.74 -2.07
C LEU A 244 -6.26 14.55 -3.45
N LEU A 245 -6.22 13.32 -3.97
CA LEU A 245 -5.43 12.98 -5.14
C LEU A 245 -6.15 13.19 -6.48
N TYR A 246 -7.49 13.19 -6.49
CA TYR A 246 -8.27 13.55 -7.68
C TYR A 246 -8.38 15.08 -7.88
N SER A 247 -7.74 15.87 -7.01
CA SER A 247 -7.62 17.30 -7.19
C SER A 247 -6.43 17.62 -8.12
N ASP A 248 -6.49 18.78 -8.80
CA ASP A 248 -5.38 19.27 -9.65
C ASP A 248 -4.16 19.76 -8.85
N ARG A 249 -4.18 19.63 -7.51
CA ARG A 249 -3.17 20.20 -6.60
C ARG A 249 -1.75 19.73 -6.90
N PHE A 250 -1.58 18.45 -7.25
CA PHE A 250 -0.27 17.80 -7.38
C PHE A 250 0.05 17.49 -8.85
N PHE A 251 -0.29 18.41 -9.74
CA PHE A 251 0.01 18.26 -11.14
C PHE A 251 0.74 19.47 -11.72
N ARG A 252 1.88 19.20 -12.40
CA ARG A 252 2.66 20.14 -13.22
C ARG A 252 3.20 19.38 -14.43
N ASP A 253 3.78 20.09 -15.39
CA ASP A 253 4.36 19.46 -16.59
C ASP A 253 5.47 18.45 -16.24
N ASP A 254 6.20 18.69 -15.15
CA ASP A 254 7.30 17.85 -14.69
C ASP A 254 6.99 17.03 -13.43
N PHE A 255 5.76 17.07 -12.93
CA PHE A 255 5.37 16.38 -11.70
C PHE A 255 3.91 15.96 -11.72
N ALA A 256 3.64 14.72 -11.34
CA ALA A 256 2.27 14.25 -11.12
C ALA A 256 2.18 13.26 -9.97
N VAL A 257 1.08 13.34 -9.21
CA VAL A 257 0.69 12.31 -8.25
C VAL A 257 -0.54 11.58 -8.78
N VAL A 258 -0.48 10.26 -8.79
CA VAL A 258 -1.52 9.40 -9.36
C VAL A 258 -1.99 8.40 -8.33
N LEU A 259 -3.29 8.36 -8.07
CA LEU A 259 -3.89 7.31 -7.25
C LEU A 259 -3.91 5.99 -8.01
N GLN A 260 -3.45 4.92 -7.35
CA GLN A 260 -3.48 3.55 -7.87
C GLN A 260 -4.46 2.71 -7.02
N PRO A 261 -5.75 2.60 -7.43
CA PRO A 261 -6.82 2.12 -6.57
C PRO A 261 -6.98 0.60 -6.55
N PHE A 262 -6.10 -0.19 -7.15
CA PHE A 262 -6.29 -1.63 -7.33
C PHE A 262 -6.54 -2.40 -6.02
N LEU A 263 -6.06 -1.91 -4.87
CA LEU A 263 -6.28 -2.53 -3.56
C LEU A 263 -7.58 -2.11 -2.86
N LYS A 264 -8.30 -1.12 -3.39
CA LYS A 264 -9.45 -0.48 -2.71
C LYS A 264 -10.50 -1.47 -2.17
N GLN A 265 -10.68 -2.61 -2.83
CA GLN A 265 -11.69 -3.61 -2.51
C GLN A 265 -11.11 -5.03 -2.39
N ALA A 266 -9.79 -5.14 -2.29
CA ALA A 266 -9.11 -6.43 -2.33
C ALA A 266 -9.39 -7.26 -1.06
N ASP A 267 -10.09 -8.37 -1.25
CA ASP A 267 -10.24 -9.41 -0.23
C ASP A 267 -9.07 -10.40 -0.26
N PRO A 268 -8.77 -11.07 0.87
CA PRO A 268 -7.79 -12.13 0.91
C PRO A 268 -8.07 -13.22 -0.12
N PRO A 269 -7.05 -13.72 -0.84
CA PRO A 269 -7.23 -14.74 -1.86
C PRO A 269 -7.72 -16.05 -1.26
N ARG A 270 -8.58 -16.76 -2.02
CA ARG A 270 -9.19 -18.02 -1.59
C ARG A 270 -8.86 -19.15 -2.57
N LEU A 271 -8.69 -20.33 -2.00
CA LEU A 271 -8.63 -21.59 -2.74
C LEU A 271 -10.02 -21.96 -3.28
N PRO A 272 -10.12 -22.88 -4.27
CA PRO A 272 -11.42 -23.34 -4.81
C PRO A 272 -12.40 -23.90 -3.77
N ASN A 273 -11.90 -24.36 -2.63
CA ASN A 273 -12.71 -24.84 -1.50
C ASN A 273 -13.21 -23.71 -0.56
N GLY A 274 -13.01 -22.45 -0.93
CA GLY A 274 -13.41 -21.27 -0.17
C GLY A 274 -12.49 -20.87 0.99
N LYS A 275 -11.48 -21.68 1.32
CA LYS A 275 -10.51 -21.36 2.40
C LYS A 275 -9.51 -20.32 1.91
N ILE A 276 -9.03 -19.48 2.84
CA ILE A 276 -7.96 -18.50 2.54
C ILE A 276 -6.74 -19.23 1.99
N ASP A 277 -6.19 -18.72 0.89
CA ASP A 277 -4.90 -19.16 0.35
C ASP A 277 -3.75 -18.59 1.17
N MET A 278 -3.35 -19.33 2.18
CA MET A 278 -2.29 -18.92 3.09
C MET A 278 -0.90 -18.86 2.45
N THR A 279 -0.74 -19.25 1.19
CA THR A 279 0.53 -19.10 0.47
C THR A 279 0.85 -17.65 0.11
N PHE A 280 -0.15 -16.76 0.18
CA PHE A 280 0.02 -15.33 -0.02
C PHE A 280 0.56 -14.62 1.23
N PHE A 281 0.45 -15.24 2.40
CA PHE A 281 0.78 -14.62 3.69
C PHE A 281 2.01 -15.26 4.31
N THR A 282 2.84 -14.44 4.96
CA THR A 282 3.99 -14.90 5.73
C THR A 282 3.53 -15.65 6.97
N HIS A 283 4.49 -16.14 7.75
CA HIS A 283 4.20 -16.91 8.98
C HIS A 283 3.48 -16.12 10.08
N ASP A 284 3.46 -14.79 9.98
CA ASP A 284 2.74 -13.91 10.91
C ASP A 284 1.26 -13.68 10.53
N CYS A 285 0.80 -14.27 9.42
CA CYS A 285 -0.57 -14.15 8.93
C CYS A 285 -1.01 -12.69 8.65
N PHE A 286 -0.05 -11.81 8.35
CA PHE A 286 -0.29 -10.40 8.14
C PHE A 286 0.43 -9.87 6.91
N HIS A 287 1.74 -10.07 6.83
CA HIS A 287 2.54 -9.61 5.70
C HIS A 287 2.45 -10.58 4.51
N PHE A 288 2.80 -10.09 3.33
CA PHE A 288 2.73 -10.87 2.09
C PHE A 288 4.04 -11.61 1.81
N THR A 289 3.91 -12.83 1.29
CA THR A 289 5.02 -13.58 0.69
C THR A 289 5.43 -12.96 -0.64
N ILE A 290 6.49 -13.49 -1.26
CA ILE A 290 6.89 -13.13 -2.63
C ILE A 290 5.71 -13.26 -3.60
N LYS A 291 4.90 -14.33 -3.49
CA LYS A 291 3.70 -14.53 -4.30
C LYS A 291 2.69 -13.38 -4.13
N GLY A 292 2.44 -12.95 -2.90
CA GLY A 292 1.55 -11.82 -2.64
C GLY A 292 2.09 -10.52 -3.22
N HIS A 293 3.38 -10.24 -3.02
CA HIS A 293 4.03 -9.05 -3.58
C HIS A 293 4.09 -9.05 -5.11
N GLU A 294 4.20 -10.22 -5.74
CA GLU A 294 4.12 -10.34 -7.20
C GLU A 294 2.76 -9.87 -7.73
N GLU A 295 1.65 -10.28 -7.10
CA GLU A 295 0.32 -9.83 -7.50
C GLU A 295 0.11 -8.33 -7.25
N LEU A 296 0.66 -7.78 -6.14
CA LEU A 296 0.67 -6.33 -5.92
C LEU A 296 1.41 -5.58 -7.03
N ALA A 297 2.57 -6.08 -7.43
CA ALA A 297 3.37 -5.49 -8.50
C ALA A 297 2.63 -5.51 -9.85
N LYS A 298 1.94 -6.61 -10.18
CA LYS A 298 1.11 -6.73 -11.39
C LYS A 298 -0.07 -5.75 -11.35
N GLY A 299 -0.73 -5.63 -10.21
CA GLY A 299 -1.82 -4.68 -10.02
C GLY A 299 -1.38 -3.23 -10.21
N LEU A 300 -0.26 -2.85 -9.61
CA LEU A 300 0.34 -1.53 -9.76
C LEU A 300 0.73 -1.26 -11.21
N TRP A 301 1.43 -2.20 -11.86
CA TRP A 301 1.84 -2.08 -13.26
C TRP A 301 0.64 -1.81 -14.17
N ASN A 302 -0.40 -2.64 -14.09
CA ASN A 302 -1.58 -2.47 -14.94
C ASN A 302 -2.26 -1.12 -14.67
N ASN A 303 -2.40 -0.72 -13.40
CA ASN A 303 -3.01 0.57 -13.05
C ASN A 303 -2.22 1.76 -13.61
N MET A 304 -0.89 1.70 -13.67
CA MET A 304 -0.09 2.81 -14.21
C MET A 304 -0.43 3.11 -15.68
N PHE A 305 -0.83 2.10 -16.45
CA PHE A 305 -1.16 2.23 -17.88
C PHE A 305 -2.66 2.29 -18.15
N GLN A 306 -3.48 2.50 -17.13
CA GLN A 306 -4.92 2.69 -17.25
C GLN A 306 -5.30 4.13 -16.93
N PRO A 307 -6.26 4.71 -17.69
CA PRO A 307 -6.71 6.08 -17.44
C PRO A 307 -7.42 6.19 -16.09
N GLU A 308 -7.39 7.37 -15.51
CA GLU A 308 -8.19 7.67 -14.33
C GLU A 308 -9.68 7.43 -14.60
N GLY A 309 -10.38 6.84 -13.64
CA GLY A 309 -11.77 6.39 -13.81
C GLY A 309 -11.93 5.02 -14.52
N GLY A 310 -10.88 4.53 -15.20
CA GLY A 310 -10.81 3.21 -15.82
C GLY A 310 -9.78 2.27 -15.19
N LYS A 311 -9.14 2.67 -14.09
CA LYS A 311 -8.17 1.84 -13.39
C LYS A 311 -8.82 0.63 -12.75
N MET A 312 -8.19 -0.53 -12.92
CA MET A 312 -8.63 -1.80 -12.33
C MET A 312 -8.71 -1.70 -10.81
N ILE A 313 -9.80 -2.19 -10.25
CA ILE A 313 -9.97 -2.46 -8.83
C ILE A 313 -10.07 -3.98 -8.68
N VAL A 314 -9.19 -4.57 -7.88
CA VAL A 314 -9.15 -6.01 -7.63
C VAL A 314 -10.12 -6.32 -6.50
N SER A 315 -11.03 -7.27 -6.73
CA SER A 315 -11.93 -7.76 -5.68
C SER A 315 -11.26 -8.84 -4.81
N SER A 316 -10.36 -9.63 -5.40
CA SER A 316 -9.56 -10.64 -4.71
C SER A 316 -8.38 -11.06 -5.58
N PHE A 317 -7.30 -11.50 -4.95
CA PHE A 317 -6.15 -12.11 -5.63
C PHE A 317 -6.32 -13.63 -5.82
N SER A 318 -7.54 -14.16 -5.72
CA SER A 318 -7.82 -15.59 -5.95
C SER A 318 -7.47 -16.01 -7.36
N ASP A 319 -7.74 -15.14 -8.34
CA ASP A 319 -7.33 -15.32 -9.72
C ASP A 319 -6.06 -14.48 -9.99
N PRO A 320 -4.99 -15.09 -10.53
CA PRO A 320 -3.75 -14.36 -10.82
C PRO A 320 -3.98 -13.19 -11.77
N ILE A 321 -3.40 -12.05 -11.46
CA ILE A 321 -3.42 -10.88 -12.35
C ILE A 321 -2.51 -11.15 -13.55
N SER A 322 -3.05 -10.98 -14.76
CA SER A 322 -2.26 -10.99 -15.98
C SER A 322 -1.63 -9.62 -16.22
N LEU A 323 -0.32 -9.59 -16.46
CA LEU A 323 0.37 -8.36 -16.87
C LEU A 323 -0.12 -7.93 -18.26
N ILE A 324 -0.47 -6.65 -18.37
CA ILE A 324 -0.96 -6.04 -19.61
C ILE A 324 0.15 -5.11 -20.16
N CYS A 325 0.48 -5.29 -21.43
CA CYS A 325 1.40 -4.37 -22.09
C CYS A 325 0.74 -3.02 -22.32
N PRO A 326 1.50 -1.92 -22.21
CA PRO A 326 1.01 -0.61 -22.60
C PRO A 326 0.53 -0.63 -24.06
N PRO A 327 -0.61 0.00 -24.40
CA PRO A 327 -1.08 0.09 -25.79
C PRO A 327 -0.06 0.79 -26.67
N MET A 328 0.13 0.33 -27.91
CA MET A 328 1.09 0.95 -28.86
C MET A 328 0.77 2.41 -29.15
N GLU A 329 -0.52 2.74 -29.18
CA GLU A 329 -1.04 4.09 -29.43
C GLU A 329 -0.90 5.03 -28.22
N GLN A 330 -0.78 4.46 -27.01
CA GLN A 330 -0.67 5.19 -25.74
C GLN A 330 0.31 4.49 -24.80
N PRO A 331 1.61 4.46 -25.11
CA PRO A 331 2.61 3.71 -24.33
C PRO A 331 3.06 4.43 -23.06
N TYR A 332 2.38 5.53 -22.70
CA TYR A 332 2.77 6.39 -21.59
C TYR A 332 2.08 6.02 -20.28
N ILE A 333 2.76 6.32 -19.18
CA ILE A 333 2.14 6.23 -17.83
C ILE A 333 1.01 7.29 -17.76
N PHE A 334 -0.18 6.85 -17.37
CA PHE A 334 -1.32 7.75 -17.23
C PHE A 334 -1.20 8.60 -15.97
N THR A 335 -1.14 9.92 -16.16
CA THR A 335 -0.95 10.91 -15.09
C THR A 335 -2.08 11.92 -14.97
N ARG A 336 -2.98 11.98 -15.96
CA ARG A 336 -4.19 12.82 -15.96
C ARG A 336 -5.39 12.08 -16.53
N PRO A 337 -6.64 12.49 -16.17
CA PRO A 337 -7.82 12.09 -16.91
C PRO A 337 -7.74 12.54 -18.37
N ILE A 338 -8.12 11.67 -19.29
CA ILE A 338 -8.09 11.95 -20.75
C ILE A 338 -8.97 13.17 -21.12
N ALA A 339 -9.98 13.47 -20.30
CA ALA A 339 -10.95 14.55 -20.57
C ALA A 339 -10.38 15.97 -20.56
N ALA A 340 -9.22 16.20 -19.95
CA ALA A 340 -8.67 17.56 -19.81
C ALA A 340 -8.11 18.14 -21.11
N LYS A 341 -7.81 17.32 -22.14
CA LYS A 341 -7.21 17.78 -23.42
C LYS A 341 -8.20 18.15 -24.51
N SER A 342 -9.44 17.70 -24.46
CA SER A 342 -10.33 17.74 -25.63
C SER A 342 -11.45 18.76 -25.59
N GLY A 343 -11.71 19.42 -24.45
CA GLY A 343 -12.95 20.17 -24.29
C GLY A 343 -14.21 19.32 -24.51
N GLN A 344 -14.04 17.99 -24.69
CA GLN A 344 -15.13 17.03 -24.76
C GLN A 344 -15.51 16.56 -23.35
N PRO A 345 -16.80 16.45 -23.06
CA PRO A 345 -17.23 15.87 -21.79
C PRO A 345 -16.69 14.44 -21.69
N PRO A 346 -16.38 13.95 -20.47
CA PRO A 346 -15.86 12.59 -20.25
C PRO A 346 -16.76 11.61 -20.96
N LEU A 347 -16.17 10.67 -21.70
CA LEU A 347 -16.89 9.49 -22.19
C LEU A 347 -17.48 8.79 -20.95
N GLN A 348 -18.75 9.01 -20.72
CA GLN A 348 -19.49 8.29 -19.69
C GLN A 348 -19.39 6.80 -20.04
N SER A 349 -18.63 6.07 -19.24
CA SER A 349 -18.61 4.61 -19.26
C SER A 349 -20.06 4.14 -19.31
N GLY A 350 -20.42 3.45 -20.39
CA GLY A 350 -21.67 2.78 -20.78
C GLY A 350 -22.86 2.60 -19.82
N ALA A 351 -23.12 3.54 -18.94
CA ALA A 351 -24.40 3.68 -18.29
C ALA A 351 -25.34 4.30 -19.34
N LEU A 352 -26.22 3.48 -19.88
CA LEU A 352 -27.38 3.97 -20.64
C LEU A 352 -27.91 5.22 -19.92
N SER A 353 -27.91 6.35 -20.62
CA SER A 353 -28.36 7.62 -20.04
C SER A 353 -29.73 7.40 -19.39
N GLN A 354 -30.01 8.06 -18.28
CA GLN A 354 -31.34 7.98 -17.63
C GLN A 354 -32.48 8.17 -18.64
N ALA A 355 -32.26 8.94 -19.72
CA ALA A 355 -33.16 9.10 -20.83
C ALA A 355 -33.39 7.80 -21.63
N ALA A 356 -32.37 7.00 -21.86
CA ALA A 356 -32.50 5.69 -22.52
C ALA A 356 -33.23 4.68 -21.63
N TYR A 357 -33.02 4.75 -20.32
CA TYR A 357 -33.77 3.93 -19.35
C TYR A 357 -35.26 4.34 -19.30
N PHE A 358 -35.53 5.63 -19.31
CA PHE A 358 -36.90 6.14 -19.39
C PHE A 358 -37.61 5.76 -20.70
N LEU A 359 -36.91 5.84 -21.83
CA LEU A 359 -37.47 5.41 -23.13
C LEU A 359 -37.74 3.91 -23.19
N LEU A 360 -36.85 3.10 -22.60
CA LEU A 360 -37.04 1.64 -22.51
C LEU A 360 -38.26 1.28 -21.61
N LEU A 361 -38.39 1.97 -20.49
CA LEU A 361 -39.56 1.85 -19.59
C LEU A 361 -40.88 2.24 -20.27
N LEU A 362 -40.90 3.36 -21.01
CA LEU A 362 -42.07 3.81 -21.76
C LEU A 362 -42.45 2.82 -22.89
N LEU A 363 -41.45 2.22 -23.56
CA LEU A 363 -41.66 1.18 -24.56
C LEU A 363 -42.25 -0.09 -23.94
N LEU A 364 -41.74 -0.53 -22.80
CA LEU A 364 -42.25 -1.73 -22.10
C LEU A 364 -43.66 -1.51 -21.55
N VAL A 365 -43.95 -0.32 -20.99
CA VAL A 365 -45.30 0.02 -20.54
C VAL A 365 -46.26 0.12 -21.74
N GLY A 366 -45.85 0.70 -22.86
CA GLY A 366 -46.61 0.78 -24.09
C GLY A 366 -46.98 -0.61 -24.69
N LEU A 367 -46.01 -1.53 -24.68
CA LEU A 367 -46.21 -2.91 -25.14
C LEU A 367 -47.13 -3.71 -24.21
N ALA A 368 -47.03 -3.50 -22.91
CA ALA A 368 -47.94 -4.11 -21.92
C ALA A 368 -49.38 -3.59 -22.04
N CYS A 369 -49.56 -2.28 -22.32
CA CYS A 369 -50.90 -1.71 -22.59
C CYS A 369 -51.53 -2.15 -23.90
N LEU A 370 -50.71 -2.59 -24.87
CA LEU A 370 -51.17 -3.12 -26.15
C LEU A 370 -51.42 -4.63 -26.15
N GLY A 371 -51.20 -5.31 -25.02
CA GLY A 371 -51.39 -6.76 -24.87
C GLY A 371 -50.45 -7.62 -25.73
N LEU A 372 -49.26 -7.08 -26.04
CA LEU A 372 -48.21 -7.70 -26.85
C LEU A 372 -47.04 -8.29 -26.03
N LEU A 373 -47.22 -8.42 -24.71
CA LEU A 373 -46.32 -9.12 -23.77
C LEU A 373 -47.14 -10.11 -22.95
#